data_792a331e57ce63be74454a15aefce78b
#
_entry.id   792a331e57ce63be74454a15aefce78b
#
_cell.length_a   1.000
_cell.length_b   1.000
_cell.length_c   1.000
_cell.angle_alpha   90.00
_cell.angle_beta   90.00
_cell.angle_gamma   90.00
#
_symmetry.space_group_name_H-M   'P 1'
#
loop_
_entity.id
_entity.type
_entity.pdbx_description
1 polymer ?
#
loop_
_entity_poly.entity_id
_entity_poly.type
_entity_poly.pdbx_seq_one_letter_code
_entity_poly.pdbx_strand_id
1 'polypeptide(L)'
;MLEVHLPKSRTPRIVAIFSYRHDAHLVPAMLKNIAPLVDGWISYDDRASTEVFSHEPERRLKLLQTARDTGAQWVLAIDPDERLDWLTRFSMQRLMNGEADAYWFHLRELYTPRHFRVDGLWGQKRQARLLRLTDHIHMPGGHLHIPWQLFLNARRLAPAGHNLYHLKMIDPARRTARARLYEHLDPDHRMQAIGYEYLQDESGLQLQQIKPWRGYWPRHVDDGGLWMPKV
;
A
#
# COMPACT_ATOMS: atom_id res chain seq x y z
N MET A 1 -4.52 -4.62 17.28
CA MET A 1 -5.81 -5.36 17.37
C MET A 1 -6.36 -5.59 15.99
N LEU A 2 -6.97 -6.76 15.70
CA LEU A 2 -7.59 -7.06 14.42
C LEU A 2 -9.06 -6.65 14.44
N GLU A 3 -9.53 -5.96 13.39
CA GLU A 3 -10.92 -5.53 13.23
C GLU A 3 -11.45 -5.99 11.87
N VAL A 4 -12.72 -6.45 11.83
CA VAL A 4 -13.36 -7.00 10.63
C VAL A 4 -14.67 -6.29 10.38
N HIS A 5 -14.79 -5.66 9.21
CA HIS A 5 -15.97 -4.91 8.78
C HIS A 5 -16.49 -5.46 7.44
N LEU A 6 -17.46 -6.36 7.51
CA LEU A 6 -18.00 -7.07 6.35
C LEU A 6 -19.53 -6.95 6.27
N PRO A 7 -20.13 -7.11 5.09
CA PRO A 7 -21.57 -7.19 4.95
C PRO A 7 -22.11 -8.44 5.65
N LYS A 8 -23.21 -8.29 6.38
CA LYS A 8 -23.83 -9.39 7.15
C LYS A 8 -24.56 -10.44 6.29
N SER A 9 -24.90 -10.10 5.06
CA SER A 9 -25.87 -10.87 4.24
C SER A 9 -25.27 -11.70 3.11
N ARG A 10 -23.97 -11.58 2.85
CA ARG A 10 -23.32 -12.31 1.75
C ARG A 10 -21.82 -12.55 2.01
N THR A 11 -21.29 -13.61 1.41
CA THR A 11 -19.84 -13.82 1.34
C THR A 11 -19.21 -12.70 0.49
N PRO A 12 -18.20 -11.99 0.99
CA PRO A 12 -17.54 -10.95 0.22
C PRO A 12 -16.75 -11.55 -0.95
N ARG A 13 -16.75 -10.89 -2.10
CA ARG A 13 -15.90 -11.28 -3.22
C ARG A 13 -14.49 -10.69 -3.09
N ILE A 14 -14.41 -9.45 -2.64
CA ILE A 14 -13.16 -8.73 -2.42
C ILE A 14 -13.20 -7.95 -1.11
N VAL A 15 -12.14 -8.07 -0.32
CA VAL A 15 -11.96 -7.31 0.93
C VAL A 15 -10.67 -6.50 0.87
N ALA A 16 -10.68 -5.29 1.43
CA ALA A 16 -9.46 -4.56 1.65
C ALA A 16 -8.76 -5.06 2.92
N ILE A 17 -7.43 -5.12 2.89
CA ILE A 17 -6.61 -5.45 4.06
C ILE A 17 -5.55 -4.38 4.27
N PHE A 18 -5.37 -3.93 5.49
CA PHE A 18 -4.37 -2.91 5.84
C PHE A 18 -4.02 -2.94 7.32
N SER A 19 -2.87 -2.37 7.65
CA SER A 19 -2.50 -2.04 9.03
C SER A 19 -2.24 -0.55 9.16
N TYR A 20 -2.42 0.00 10.35
CA TYR A 20 -2.17 1.41 10.63
C TYR A 20 -1.57 1.61 12.02
N ARG A 21 -0.76 2.65 12.15
CA ARG A 21 -0.13 3.04 13.42
C ARG A 21 -0.03 4.56 13.51
N HIS A 22 1.04 5.14 13.00
CA HIS A 22 1.28 6.58 13.01
C HIS A 22 0.42 7.35 12.00
N ASP A 23 -0.10 6.65 11.02
CA ASP A 23 -0.90 7.11 9.89
C ASP A 23 -2.41 6.83 10.04
N ALA A 24 -2.85 6.49 11.26
CA ALA A 24 -4.26 6.16 11.56
C ALA A 24 -5.26 7.25 11.11
N HIS A 25 -4.86 8.52 11.15
CA HIS A 25 -5.67 9.65 10.68
C HIS A 25 -5.94 9.65 9.17
N LEU A 26 -5.14 8.92 8.38
CA LEU A 26 -5.33 8.78 6.92
C LEU A 26 -6.34 7.68 6.56
N VAL A 27 -6.66 6.77 7.48
CA VAL A 27 -7.59 5.64 7.26
C VAL A 27 -8.96 6.08 6.76
N PRO A 28 -9.65 7.10 7.32
CA PRO A 28 -10.97 7.50 6.82
C PRO A 28 -10.95 7.96 5.36
N ALA A 29 -9.89 8.66 4.94
CA ALA A 29 -9.75 9.12 3.56
C ALA A 29 -9.38 7.97 2.61
N MET A 30 -8.55 7.03 3.06
CA MET A 30 -8.24 5.81 2.31
C MET A 30 -9.50 4.96 2.14
N LEU A 31 -10.27 4.72 3.18
CA LEU A 31 -11.53 3.98 3.10
C LEU A 31 -12.54 4.64 2.14
N LYS A 32 -12.69 5.97 2.15
CA LYS A 32 -13.51 6.67 1.16
C LYS A 32 -13.04 6.44 -0.28
N ASN A 33 -11.73 6.32 -0.50
CA ASN A 33 -11.17 6.07 -1.83
C ASN A 33 -11.52 4.66 -2.34
N ILE A 34 -11.45 3.65 -1.47
CA ILE A 34 -11.61 2.24 -1.86
C ILE A 34 -13.03 1.69 -1.65
N ALA A 35 -13.89 2.36 -0.90
CA ALA A 35 -15.25 1.88 -0.62
C ALA A 35 -16.05 1.42 -1.86
N PRO A 36 -15.94 2.08 -3.05
CA PRO A 36 -16.62 1.61 -4.26
C PRO A 36 -16.00 0.36 -4.88
N LEU A 37 -14.87 -0.12 -4.38
CA LEU A 37 -14.06 -1.19 -4.98
C LEU A 37 -14.16 -2.51 -4.21
N VAL A 38 -14.55 -2.45 -2.94
CA VAL A 38 -14.48 -3.60 -2.01
C VAL A 38 -15.82 -3.85 -1.32
N ASP A 39 -16.05 -5.08 -0.92
CA ASP A 39 -17.26 -5.47 -0.16
C ASP A 39 -17.13 -5.15 1.33
N GLY A 40 -15.92 -4.95 1.82
CA GLY A 40 -15.61 -4.63 3.20
C GLY A 40 -14.11 -4.56 3.43
N TRP A 41 -13.70 -4.50 4.71
CA TRP A 41 -12.26 -4.43 5.03
C TRP A 41 -11.93 -5.15 6.34
N ILE A 42 -10.66 -5.51 6.44
CA ILE A 42 -10.03 -6.09 7.62
C ILE A 42 -8.82 -5.22 7.92
N SER A 43 -8.74 -4.70 9.13
CA SER A 43 -7.65 -3.83 9.56
C SER A 43 -6.90 -4.39 10.76
N TYR A 44 -5.64 -4.03 10.88
CA TYR A 44 -4.82 -4.30 12.05
C TYR A 44 -4.40 -2.98 12.68
N ASP A 45 -4.97 -2.68 13.85
CA ASP A 45 -4.56 -1.53 14.67
C ASP A 45 -3.28 -1.88 15.42
N ASP A 46 -2.19 -1.22 15.06
CA ASP A 46 -0.86 -1.42 15.63
C ASP A 46 -0.40 -0.25 16.54
N ARG A 47 -1.31 0.66 16.89
CA ARG A 47 -0.98 1.86 17.69
C ARG A 47 -0.46 1.54 19.08
N ALA A 48 -0.82 0.40 19.63
CA ALA A 48 -0.34 -0.04 20.95
C ALA A 48 1.07 -0.63 20.92
N SER A 49 1.68 -0.86 19.75
CA SER A 49 3.05 -1.38 19.66
C SER A 49 4.05 -0.34 20.12
N THR A 50 5.02 -0.78 20.93
CA THR A 50 6.14 0.03 21.40
C THR A 50 7.39 -0.12 20.55
N GLU A 51 7.44 -1.12 19.69
CA GLU A 51 8.57 -1.37 18.81
C GLU A 51 8.59 -0.40 17.64
N VAL A 52 9.77 -0.03 17.17
CA VAL A 52 9.95 0.91 16.04
C VAL A 52 9.33 0.33 14.77
N PHE A 53 9.53 -0.96 14.54
CA PHE A 53 8.95 -1.70 13.43
C PHE A 53 8.45 -3.04 13.95
N SER A 54 7.16 -3.16 14.17
CA SER A 54 6.59 -4.37 14.74
C SER A 54 6.23 -5.37 13.67
N HIS A 55 6.87 -6.54 13.66
CA HIS A 55 6.42 -7.80 13.04
C HIS A 55 5.54 -7.65 11.77
N GLU A 56 6.04 -6.88 10.78
CA GLU A 56 5.27 -6.60 9.55
C GLU A 56 4.84 -7.89 8.82
N PRO A 57 5.71 -8.90 8.66
CA PRO A 57 5.34 -10.14 8.00
C PRO A 57 4.22 -10.90 8.70
N GLU A 58 4.26 -10.99 10.04
CA GLU A 58 3.25 -11.66 10.86
C GLU A 58 1.90 -10.96 10.77
N ARG A 59 1.89 -9.62 10.78
CA ARG A 59 0.65 -8.85 10.59
C ARG A 59 0.04 -9.09 9.21
N ARG A 60 0.87 -9.10 8.16
CA ARG A 60 0.43 -9.38 6.79
C ARG A 60 -0.13 -10.78 6.65
N LEU A 61 0.56 -11.77 7.21
CA LEU A 61 0.08 -13.15 7.24
C LEU A 61 -1.29 -13.24 7.92
N LYS A 62 -1.44 -12.64 9.09
CA LYS A 62 -2.69 -12.64 9.85
C LYS A 62 -3.84 -11.97 9.09
N LEU A 63 -3.58 -10.85 8.43
CA LEU A 63 -4.57 -10.15 7.59
C LEU A 63 -5.04 -11.04 6.43
N LEU A 64 -4.11 -11.71 5.73
CA LEU A 64 -4.42 -12.61 4.63
C LEU A 64 -5.20 -13.85 5.09
N GLN A 65 -4.78 -14.47 6.19
CA GLN A 65 -5.50 -15.61 6.77
C GLN A 65 -6.92 -15.23 7.17
N THR A 66 -7.08 -14.10 7.85
CA THR A 66 -8.42 -13.61 8.22
C THR A 66 -9.27 -13.32 6.98
N ALA A 67 -8.71 -12.72 5.93
CA ALA A 67 -9.43 -12.48 4.69
C ALA A 67 -9.88 -13.80 4.03
N ARG A 68 -9.03 -14.81 3.97
CA ARG A 68 -9.39 -16.13 3.48
C ARG A 68 -10.53 -16.75 4.29
N ASP A 69 -10.47 -16.66 5.61
CA ASP A 69 -11.47 -17.25 6.51
C ASP A 69 -12.86 -16.59 6.37
N THR A 70 -12.94 -15.40 5.76
CA THR A 70 -14.23 -14.76 5.38
C THR A 70 -14.86 -15.37 4.12
N GLY A 71 -14.13 -16.22 3.40
CA GLY A 71 -14.52 -16.73 2.08
C GLY A 71 -14.27 -15.77 0.92
N ALA A 72 -13.58 -14.65 1.14
CA ALA A 72 -13.23 -13.71 0.06
C ALA A 72 -12.35 -14.39 -1.00
N GLN A 73 -12.58 -14.05 -2.26
CA GLN A 73 -11.78 -14.56 -3.38
C GLN A 73 -10.56 -13.67 -3.68
N TRP A 74 -10.66 -12.40 -3.36
CA TRP A 74 -9.66 -11.39 -3.64
C TRP A 74 -9.40 -10.50 -2.44
N VAL A 75 -8.18 -10.03 -2.32
CA VAL A 75 -7.82 -8.95 -1.41
C VAL A 75 -7.26 -7.75 -2.17
N LEU A 76 -7.62 -6.57 -1.69
CA LEU A 76 -6.95 -5.32 -2.00
C LEU A 76 -6.07 -4.95 -0.81
N ALA A 77 -4.76 -5.24 -0.91
CA ALA A 77 -3.80 -4.86 0.10
C ALA A 77 -3.38 -3.41 -0.12
N ILE A 78 -3.73 -2.51 0.78
CA ILE A 78 -3.51 -1.07 0.59
C ILE A 78 -3.06 -0.42 1.90
N ASP A 79 -2.10 0.49 1.82
CA ASP A 79 -1.61 1.21 3.00
C ASP A 79 -2.44 2.51 3.22
N PRO A 80 -2.59 3.02 4.46
CA PRO A 80 -3.39 4.21 4.74
C PRO A 80 -2.97 5.45 3.97
N ASP A 81 -1.69 5.55 3.60
CA ASP A 81 -1.11 6.64 2.82
C ASP A 81 -1.15 6.40 1.29
N GLU A 82 -1.94 5.42 0.84
CA GLU A 82 -2.15 5.11 -0.57
C GLU A 82 -3.55 5.47 -1.06
N ARG A 83 -3.65 5.85 -2.34
CA ARG A 83 -4.92 6.14 -3.02
C ARG A 83 -4.90 5.55 -4.43
N LEU A 84 -5.91 4.79 -4.78
CA LEU A 84 -6.10 4.33 -6.15
C LEU A 84 -6.67 5.44 -7.03
N ASP A 85 -6.25 5.47 -8.30
CA ASP A 85 -6.89 6.37 -9.25
C ASP A 85 -8.38 5.96 -9.45
N TRP A 86 -9.22 6.94 -9.67
CA TRP A 86 -10.67 6.74 -9.68
C TRP A 86 -11.16 5.89 -10.85
N LEU A 87 -10.37 5.72 -11.92
CA LEU A 87 -10.71 4.84 -13.04
C LEU A 87 -10.63 3.36 -12.67
N THR A 88 -9.93 3.02 -11.59
CA THR A 88 -9.81 1.63 -11.10
C THR A 88 -11.18 0.98 -10.90
N ARG A 89 -12.18 1.76 -10.46
CA ARG A 89 -13.54 1.28 -10.23
C ARG A 89 -14.21 0.65 -11.48
N PHE A 90 -13.89 1.14 -12.65
CA PHE A 90 -14.45 0.62 -13.89
C PHE A 90 -13.77 -0.66 -14.40
N SER A 91 -12.60 -0.97 -13.88
CA SER A 91 -11.80 -2.11 -14.27
C SER A 91 -11.82 -3.26 -13.27
N MET A 92 -12.22 -3.02 -12.03
CA MET A 92 -12.09 -3.98 -10.93
C MET A 92 -12.73 -5.33 -11.26
N GLN A 93 -13.96 -5.34 -11.77
CA GLN A 93 -14.63 -6.58 -12.15
C GLN A 93 -13.88 -7.35 -13.24
N ARG A 94 -13.40 -6.65 -14.27
CA ARG A 94 -12.61 -7.26 -15.35
C ARG A 94 -11.31 -7.85 -14.83
N LEU A 95 -10.61 -7.14 -13.93
CA LEU A 95 -9.37 -7.63 -13.29
C LEU A 95 -9.64 -8.92 -12.49
N MET A 96 -10.68 -8.93 -11.66
CA MET A 96 -11.02 -10.10 -10.86
C MET A 96 -11.50 -11.30 -11.69
N ASN A 97 -12.04 -11.09 -12.88
CA ASN A 97 -12.44 -12.17 -13.81
C ASN A 97 -11.27 -12.65 -14.69
N GLY A 98 -10.14 -11.96 -14.66
CA GLY A 98 -8.96 -12.34 -15.42
C GLY A 98 -8.23 -13.54 -14.81
N GLU A 99 -7.20 -14.01 -15.51
CA GLU A 99 -6.43 -15.21 -15.13
C GLU A 99 -5.23 -14.93 -14.22
N ALA A 100 -4.89 -13.67 -13.98
CA ALA A 100 -3.75 -13.33 -13.12
C ALA A 100 -4.01 -13.68 -11.65
N ASP A 101 -2.93 -14.04 -10.96
CA ASP A 101 -2.96 -14.30 -9.52
C ASP A 101 -2.78 -13.00 -8.73
N ALA A 102 -2.13 -12.00 -9.34
CA ALA A 102 -1.97 -10.68 -8.76
C ALA A 102 -1.88 -9.59 -9.83
N TYR A 103 -2.37 -8.41 -9.49
CA TYR A 103 -2.26 -7.22 -10.33
C TYR A 103 -1.42 -6.15 -9.66
N TRP A 104 -0.43 -5.64 -10.41
CA TRP A 104 0.38 -4.51 -9.98
C TRP A 104 -0.12 -3.19 -10.56
N PHE A 105 0.05 -2.14 -9.76
CA PHE A 105 -0.26 -0.75 -10.08
C PHE A 105 1.03 0.04 -10.26
N HIS A 106 1.00 1.09 -11.08
CA HIS A 106 2.08 2.05 -11.12
C HIS A 106 2.10 2.86 -9.82
N LEU A 107 3.13 2.69 -8.99
CA LEU A 107 3.30 3.45 -7.77
C LEU A 107 3.79 4.85 -8.11
N ARG A 108 3.00 5.85 -7.77
CA ARG A 108 3.26 7.27 -8.04
C ARG A 108 3.51 8.00 -6.73
N GLU A 109 4.78 8.23 -6.42
CA GLU A 109 5.19 8.94 -5.22
C GLU A 109 4.86 10.43 -5.36
N LEU A 110 3.87 10.89 -4.57
CA LEU A 110 3.41 12.27 -4.62
C LEU A 110 4.39 13.20 -3.90
N TYR A 111 4.76 14.27 -4.58
CA TYR A 111 5.53 15.39 -4.01
C TYR A 111 4.64 16.61 -3.72
N THR A 112 3.48 16.65 -4.33
CA THR A 112 2.37 17.54 -3.98
C THR A 112 1.05 16.77 -4.17
N PRO A 113 -0.09 17.22 -3.66
CA PRO A 113 -1.36 16.56 -3.91
C PRO A 113 -1.74 16.40 -5.39
N ARG A 114 -1.00 17.04 -6.31
CA ARG A 114 -1.28 17.04 -7.76
C ARG A 114 -0.11 16.62 -8.64
N HIS A 115 1.07 16.41 -8.07
CA HIS A 115 2.27 16.05 -8.83
C HIS A 115 2.99 14.87 -8.20
N PHE A 116 3.51 14.00 -9.04
CA PHE A 116 4.32 12.84 -8.63
C PHE A 116 5.67 12.87 -9.35
N ARG A 117 6.66 12.30 -8.72
CA ARG A 117 8.04 12.22 -9.22
C ARG A 117 8.16 11.15 -10.30
N VAL A 118 8.91 11.43 -11.38
CA VAL A 118 9.05 10.55 -12.55
C VAL A 118 10.47 10.25 -12.98
N ASP A 119 11.46 10.98 -12.44
CA ASP A 119 12.87 10.75 -12.77
C ASP A 119 13.39 9.40 -12.23
N GLY A 120 14.34 8.80 -12.94
CA GLY A 120 15.04 7.59 -12.54
C GLY A 120 14.13 6.46 -12.07
N LEU A 121 14.40 5.94 -10.88
CA LEU A 121 13.63 4.86 -10.25
C LEU A 121 12.18 5.22 -9.95
N TRP A 122 11.90 6.51 -9.70
CA TRP A 122 10.58 6.98 -9.25
C TRP A 122 9.49 6.79 -10.30
N GLY A 123 9.83 6.96 -11.57
CA GLY A 123 8.88 6.75 -12.68
C GLY A 123 8.51 5.30 -12.93
N GLN A 124 9.29 4.33 -12.43
CA GLN A 124 9.21 2.92 -12.78
C GLN A 124 8.63 2.04 -11.68
N LYS A 125 8.41 2.58 -10.48
CA LYS A 125 7.92 1.80 -9.32
C LYS A 125 6.57 1.15 -9.59
N ARG A 126 6.44 -0.09 -9.11
CA ARG A 126 5.23 -0.91 -9.23
C ARG A 126 4.95 -1.58 -7.89
N GLN A 127 3.66 -1.76 -7.55
CA GLN A 127 3.22 -2.47 -6.36
C GLN A 127 2.06 -3.40 -6.69
N ALA A 128 2.18 -4.68 -6.34
CA ALA A 128 1.07 -5.61 -6.40
C ALA A 128 0.14 -5.34 -5.21
N ARG A 129 -1.11 -4.98 -5.51
CA ARG A 129 -2.10 -4.62 -4.49
C ARG A 129 -3.41 -5.39 -4.60
N LEU A 130 -3.80 -5.85 -5.78
CA LEU A 130 -4.96 -6.70 -5.97
C LEU A 130 -4.46 -8.14 -6.13
N LEU A 131 -4.84 -9.03 -5.21
CA LEU A 131 -4.30 -10.38 -5.07
C LEU A 131 -5.44 -11.39 -4.99
N ARG A 132 -5.34 -12.48 -5.74
CA ARG A 132 -6.26 -13.62 -5.63
C ARG A 132 -5.89 -14.43 -4.39
N LEU A 133 -6.85 -14.66 -3.51
CA LEU A 133 -6.66 -15.53 -2.36
C LEU A 133 -6.59 -17.00 -2.80
N THR A 134 -5.74 -17.74 -2.13
CA THR A 134 -5.57 -19.19 -2.31
C THR A 134 -5.61 -19.86 -0.95
N ASP A 135 -5.80 -21.17 -0.92
CA ASP A 135 -5.76 -21.96 0.33
C ASP A 135 -4.33 -22.00 0.92
N HIS A 136 -3.34 -21.78 0.09
CA HIS A 136 -1.92 -21.80 0.47
C HIS A 136 -1.41 -20.40 0.78
N ILE A 137 -1.54 -19.99 2.04
CA ILE A 137 -0.93 -18.75 2.56
C ILE A 137 0.23 -19.16 3.44
N HIS A 138 1.43 -18.64 3.17
CA HIS A 138 2.64 -19.00 3.90
C HIS A 138 3.42 -17.75 4.31
N MET A 139 4.36 -17.92 5.24
CA MET A 139 5.30 -16.87 5.63
C MET A 139 6.51 -16.94 4.69
N PRO A 140 6.72 -15.93 3.82
CA PRO A 140 7.95 -15.86 3.05
C PRO A 140 9.14 -15.49 3.94
N GLY A 141 10.35 -15.82 3.51
CA GLY A 141 11.57 -15.38 4.19
C GLY A 141 11.77 -13.88 4.08
N GLY A 142 12.43 -13.28 5.09
CA GLY A 142 12.73 -11.84 5.15
C GLY A 142 12.03 -11.14 6.32
N HIS A 143 12.46 -9.92 6.63
CA HIS A 143 11.97 -9.16 7.78
C HIS A 143 11.37 -7.79 7.41
N LEU A 144 11.70 -7.25 6.25
CA LEU A 144 11.31 -5.92 5.83
C LEU A 144 10.97 -5.90 4.33
N HIS A 145 9.99 -5.07 3.94
CA HIS A 145 9.62 -4.84 2.54
C HIS A 145 9.18 -6.09 1.74
N ILE A 146 8.67 -7.13 2.41
CA ILE A 146 8.24 -8.36 1.73
C ILE A 146 7.02 -8.05 0.86
N PRO A 147 7.07 -8.30 -0.46
CA PRO A 147 5.92 -8.08 -1.33
C PRO A 147 4.73 -9.00 -0.99
N TRP A 148 3.52 -8.47 -0.98
CA TRP A 148 2.30 -9.19 -0.63
C TRP A 148 2.06 -10.47 -1.44
N GLN A 149 2.39 -10.46 -2.73
CA GLN A 149 2.19 -11.60 -3.62
C GLN A 149 3.04 -12.83 -3.22
N LEU A 150 4.13 -12.63 -2.48
CA LEU A 150 4.97 -13.74 -2.02
C LEU A 150 4.28 -14.59 -0.96
N PHE A 151 3.42 -14.01 -0.13
CA PHE A 151 2.63 -14.77 0.85
C PHE A 151 1.64 -15.74 0.23
N LEU A 152 1.24 -15.50 -1.02
CA LEU A 152 0.24 -16.26 -1.77
C LEU A 152 0.85 -17.13 -2.88
N ASN A 153 2.18 -17.13 -3.00
CA ASN A 153 2.88 -17.81 -4.08
C ASN A 153 2.38 -17.45 -5.49
N ALA A 154 1.95 -16.19 -5.66
CA ALA A 154 1.39 -15.72 -6.90
C ALA A 154 2.43 -15.75 -8.03
N ARG A 155 2.13 -16.46 -9.11
CA ARG A 155 3.05 -16.68 -10.24
C ARG A 155 2.71 -15.81 -11.44
N ARG A 156 1.41 -15.62 -11.71
CA ARG A 156 0.93 -14.83 -12.85
C ARG A 156 0.61 -13.41 -12.41
N LEU A 157 1.60 -12.52 -12.55
CA LEU A 157 1.46 -11.09 -12.26
C LEU A 157 1.14 -10.33 -13.56
N ALA A 158 0.11 -9.48 -13.53
CA ALA A 158 -0.29 -8.67 -14.67
C ALA A 158 -0.45 -7.19 -14.28
N PRO A 159 -0.35 -6.25 -15.24
CA PRO A 159 -0.61 -4.85 -14.99
C PRO A 159 -2.12 -4.60 -14.77
N ALA A 160 -2.45 -3.85 -13.74
CA ALA A 160 -3.81 -3.34 -13.55
C ALA A 160 -4.16 -2.22 -14.56
N GLY A 161 -3.15 -1.52 -15.10
CA GLY A 161 -3.30 -0.38 -15.99
C GLY A 161 -3.67 0.92 -15.27
N HIS A 162 -3.56 0.95 -13.94
CA HIS A 162 -3.95 2.06 -13.08
C HIS A 162 -2.80 2.55 -12.21
N ASN A 163 -2.93 3.77 -11.67
CA ASN A 163 -2.00 4.35 -10.74
C ASN A 163 -2.41 4.07 -9.28
N LEU A 164 -1.40 3.90 -8.44
CA LEU A 164 -1.47 3.93 -7.00
C LEU A 164 -0.67 5.16 -6.53
N TYR A 165 -1.35 6.16 -6.00
CA TYR A 165 -0.75 7.39 -5.50
C TYR A 165 -0.35 7.22 -4.05
N HIS A 166 0.90 7.53 -3.73
CA HIS A 166 1.49 7.34 -2.43
C HIS A 166 1.85 8.68 -1.80
N LEU A 167 1.28 8.98 -0.65
CA LEU A 167 1.33 10.30 -0.02
C LEU A 167 2.62 10.58 0.75
N LYS A 168 3.39 9.55 1.07
CA LYS A 168 4.52 9.61 2.02
C LYS A 168 5.61 10.64 1.66
N MET A 169 5.71 10.99 0.36
CA MET A 169 6.78 11.88 -0.12
C MET A 169 6.37 13.35 -0.22
N ILE A 170 5.11 13.69 0.09
CA ILE A 170 4.60 15.06 -0.01
C ILE A 170 5.37 16.00 0.94
N ASP A 171 5.55 15.58 2.18
CA ASP A 171 6.23 16.38 3.19
C ASP A 171 7.75 16.09 3.20
N PRO A 172 8.62 17.11 3.03
CA PRO A 172 10.07 16.95 3.12
C PRO A 172 10.55 16.40 4.47
N ALA A 173 9.92 16.79 5.58
CA ALA A 173 10.28 16.29 6.90
C ALA A 173 10.03 14.77 7.02
N ARG A 174 8.96 14.26 6.40
CA ARG A 174 8.69 12.82 6.33
C ARG A 174 9.73 12.08 5.50
N ARG A 175 10.18 12.64 4.38
CA ARG A 175 11.24 12.04 3.57
C ARG A 175 12.52 11.86 4.37
N THR A 176 12.92 12.91 5.09
CA THR A 176 14.09 12.89 5.97
C THR A 176 13.94 11.87 7.11
N ALA A 177 12.80 11.89 7.80
CA ALA A 177 12.55 10.96 8.90
C ALA A 177 12.53 9.50 8.40
N ARG A 178 11.98 9.24 7.21
CA ARG A 178 11.95 7.91 6.62
C ARG A 178 13.33 7.43 6.21
N ALA A 179 14.15 8.28 5.62
CA ALA A 179 15.53 7.94 5.30
C ALA A 179 16.30 7.52 6.55
N ARG A 180 16.23 8.31 7.63
CA ARG A 180 16.86 7.99 8.91
C ARG A 180 16.34 6.69 9.52
N LEU A 181 15.02 6.47 9.50
CA LEU A 181 14.41 5.24 10.00
C LEU A 181 14.93 4.01 9.27
N TYR A 182 14.95 4.04 7.96
CA TYR A 182 15.40 2.89 7.18
C TYR A 182 16.90 2.66 7.30
N GLU A 183 17.70 3.72 7.38
CA GLU A 183 19.14 3.62 7.66
C GLU A 183 19.39 2.98 9.04
N HIS A 184 18.58 3.31 10.04
CA HIS A 184 18.64 2.67 11.36
C HIS A 184 18.25 1.18 11.32
N LEU A 185 17.26 0.81 10.50
CA LEU A 185 16.75 -0.57 10.42
C LEU A 185 17.57 -1.48 9.50
N ASP A 186 18.28 -0.91 8.55
CA ASP A 186 19.08 -1.63 7.54
C ASP A 186 20.43 -0.91 7.31
N PRO A 187 21.27 -0.78 8.37
CA PRO A 187 22.52 -0.02 8.30
C PRO A 187 23.54 -0.64 7.32
N ASP A 188 23.46 -1.93 7.07
CA ASP A 188 24.32 -2.63 6.13
C ASP A 188 23.76 -2.66 4.69
N HIS A 189 22.63 -1.99 4.45
CA HIS A 189 21.92 -1.95 3.15
C HIS A 189 21.63 -3.33 2.55
N ARG A 190 21.41 -4.35 3.40
CA ARG A 190 21.15 -5.74 2.98
C ARG A 190 19.80 -5.89 2.29
N MET A 191 18.83 -5.06 2.69
CA MET A 191 17.48 -5.05 2.10
C MET A 191 17.39 -4.15 0.88
N GLN A 192 18.20 -3.08 0.84
CA GLN A 192 18.21 -2.13 -0.25
C GLN A 192 19.62 -1.61 -0.55
N ALA A 193 20.31 -2.27 -1.48
CA ALA A 193 21.72 -2.03 -1.80
C ALA A 193 22.07 -0.59 -2.19
N ILE A 194 21.12 0.20 -2.69
CA ILE A 194 21.35 1.62 -3.02
C ILE A 194 21.26 2.55 -1.81
N GLY A 195 21.00 2.00 -0.59
CA GLY A 195 20.78 2.79 0.62
C GLY A 195 19.47 3.59 0.59
N TYR A 196 19.35 4.59 1.48
CA TYR A 196 18.08 5.32 1.68
C TYR A 196 18.18 6.83 1.45
N GLU A 197 19.37 7.35 1.12
CA GLU A 197 19.59 8.77 0.83
C GLU A 197 18.74 9.28 -0.34
N TYR A 198 18.47 8.42 -1.34
CA TYR A 198 17.65 8.76 -2.49
C TYR A 198 16.23 9.26 -2.13
N LEU A 199 15.76 8.98 -0.91
CA LEU A 199 14.48 9.50 -0.40
C LEU A 199 14.50 11.01 -0.18
N GLN A 200 15.68 11.58 0.07
CA GLN A 200 15.90 13.01 0.30
C GLN A 200 16.52 13.72 -0.91
N ASP A 201 17.13 12.94 -1.80
CA ASP A 201 17.80 13.50 -2.99
C ASP A 201 16.78 14.06 -3.98
N GLU A 202 16.85 15.36 -4.17
CA GLU A 202 16.06 16.12 -5.18
C GLU A 202 16.89 16.48 -6.41
N SER A 203 18.12 16.01 -6.54
CA SER A 203 18.93 16.19 -7.73
C SER A 203 18.22 15.56 -8.94
N GLY A 204 18.06 16.34 -10.01
CA GLY A 204 17.35 15.87 -11.21
C GLY A 204 15.83 15.68 -11.03
N LEU A 205 15.22 16.26 -9.98
CA LEU A 205 13.79 16.16 -9.69
C LEU A 205 12.94 16.56 -10.91
N GLN A 206 12.15 15.61 -11.39
CA GLN A 206 11.15 15.84 -12.43
C GLN A 206 9.77 15.46 -11.89
N LEU A 207 8.85 16.43 -11.93
CA LEU A 207 7.48 16.24 -11.49
C LEU A 207 6.53 16.19 -12.69
N GLN A 208 5.62 15.23 -12.65
CA GLN A 208 4.52 15.13 -13.60
C GLN A 208 3.20 15.44 -12.91
N GLN A 209 2.40 16.30 -13.53
CA GLN A 209 1.05 16.59 -13.05
C GLN A 209 0.12 15.39 -13.26
N ILE A 210 -0.70 15.10 -12.25
CA ILE A 210 -1.78 14.12 -12.37
C ILE A 210 -2.79 14.62 -13.41
N LYS A 211 -3.00 13.83 -14.45
CA LYS A 211 -4.02 14.12 -15.46
C LYS A 211 -5.41 14.17 -14.82
N PRO A 212 -6.28 15.13 -15.17
CA PRO A 212 -7.60 15.28 -14.53
C PRO A 212 -8.42 13.99 -14.46
N TRP A 213 -8.38 13.18 -15.51
CA TRP A 213 -9.11 11.91 -15.60
C TRP A 213 -8.42 10.71 -14.93
N ARG A 214 -7.24 10.91 -14.36
CA ARG A 214 -6.48 9.90 -13.59
C ARG A 214 -6.34 10.30 -12.13
N GLY A 215 -7.14 11.22 -11.65
CA GLY A 215 -7.08 11.71 -10.29
C GLY A 215 -7.47 10.66 -9.24
N TYR A 216 -7.37 11.04 -7.99
CA TYR A 216 -7.82 10.26 -6.83
C TYR A 216 -8.73 11.11 -5.94
N TRP A 217 -9.56 10.45 -5.16
CA TRP A 217 -10.47 11.11 -4.23
C TRP A 217 -10.64 10.26 -2.95
N PRO A 218 -10.70 10.90 -1.77
CA PRO A 218 -10.51 12.33 -1.53
C PRO A 218 -9.07 12.76 -1.77
N ARG A 219 -8.88 14.01 -2.17
CA ARG A 219 -7.53 14.58 -2.29
C ARG A 219 -6.92 14.72 -0.91
N HIS A 220 -5.60 14.53 -0.86
CA HIS A 220 -4.83 14.81 0.34
C HIS A 220 -4.88 16.30 0.65
N VAL A 221 -5.18 16.64 1.89
CA VAL A 221 -5.00 17.96 2.50
C VAL A 221 -3.84 17.87 3.48
N ASP A 222 -3.22 18.99 3.79
CA ASP A 222 -2.17 19.03 4.80
C ASP A 222 -2.71 18.46 6.11
N ASP A 223 -2.07 17.42 6.60
CA ASP A 223 -2.42 16.73 7.82
C ASP A 223 -1.56 17.15 9.02
N GLY A 224 -0.70 18.18 8.82
CA GLY A 224 0.07 18.86 9.87
C GLY A 224 1.09 17.99 10.59
N GLY A 225 1.34 16.76 10.16
CA GLY A 225 2.02 15.82 11.00
C GLY A 225 3.14 14.98 10.39
N LEU A 226 4.17 14.78 11.20
CA LEU A 226 5.12 13.70 11.03
C LEU A 226 4.51 12.41 11.61
N TRP A 227 3.97 11.57 10.75
CA TRP A 227 3.34 10.29 11.12
C TRP A 227 4.30 9.10 10.99
N MET A 228 5.47 9.27 11.60
CA MET A 228 6.52 8.27 11.68
C MET A 228 7.16 8.28 13.07
N PRO A 229 7.75 7.16 13.53
CA PRO A 229 8.54 7.17 14.74
C PRO A 229 9.72 8.15 14.59
N LYS A 230 10.03 8.84 15.66
CA LYS A 230 11.29 9.60 15.79
C LYS A 230 12.39 8.58 16.10
N VAL A 231 13.41 8.53 15.32
CA VAL A 231 14.67 7.78 15.52
C VAL A 231 15.83 8.72 15.50
#